data_076edfcb1f695f53251f1b895d5da949
#
_entry.id   076edfcb1f695f53251f1b895d5da949
#
_cell.length_a   1.000
_cell.length_b   1.000
_cell.length_c   1.000
_cell.angle_alpha   90.00
_cell.angle_beta   90.00
_cell.angle_gamma   90.00
#
_symmetry.space_group_name_H-M   'P 1'
#
loop_
_entity.id
_entity.type
_entity.pdbx_description
1 polymer ?
#
loop_
_entity_poly.entity_id
_entity_poly.type
_entity_poly.pdbx_seq_one_letter_code
_entity_poly.pdbx_strand_id
1 'polypeptide(L)'
;MSEKSPPRTILQMLGAVGEAQVQQAVRLAAQSLAQLGAAWVLEVSHMGYLFGLFDALGVPENARPGLLEKLREKNAHELRRAAQAAGLDAAGAAALTGLLELSGSCEETLAKAESACRNDRMRAAAAELRALAKTLEASGGAVRLDLSLAGEMEYYNGLVFQGYLQGLPRPLLKGGRYDLLMQKFTPGAGAIGFAVYLDELDRLSAPTPPVQRNSTDRVMLNVALPKGRLGDRMYDLLARIGYGCTEDYNATRKLVVENPAAGIRYFLVKPSDVAIYVEHGAADVGIVGKDILTEASADVYELLDTGLGRCRMCVAAPADYKDDPSRPVRVATKFVNIAKSYYASIGRDIDIIKLNGSIELAPILGLSDVIVDIVETGTTLRENGLRVVTEFMPISARFIANKASYQFKHNEMDAMLEALRKTLQEETK
;
A
#
# COMPACT_ATOMS: atom_id res chain seq x y z
N MET A 1 23.97 8.07 -0.57
CA MET A 1 23.73 8.94 0.60
C MET A 1 22.92 8.12 1.57
N SER A 2 23.40 7.84 2.79
CA SER A 2 22.61 7.14 3.79
C SER A 2 21.45 8.06 4.19
N GLU A 3 20.22 7.65 3.91
CA GLU A 3 19.05 8.33 4.44
C GLU A 3 19.17 8.34 5.97
N LYS A 4 19.28 9.54 6.54
CA LYS A 4 19.24 9.70 7.99
C LYS A 4 17.83 9.29 8.42
N SER A 5 17.75 8.35 9.34
CA SER A 5 16.45 8.00 9.96
C SER A 5 15.74 9.26 10.45
N PRO A 6 14.43 9.42 10.22
CA PRO A 6 13.70 10.61 10.66
C PRO A 6 13.83 10.81 12.18
N PRO A 7 13.86 12.06 12.66
CA PRO A 7 13.91 12.34 14.08
C PRO A 7 12.66 11.77 14.76
N ARG A 8 12.86 11.05 15.88
CA ARG A 8 11.78 10.38 16.60
C ARG A 8 12.00 10.38 18.09
N THR A 9 10.90 10.48 18.84
CA THR A 9 10.88 10.23 20.28
C THR A 9 10.38 8.82 20.51
N ILE A 10 11.06 8.06 21.36
CA ILE A 10 10.76 6.64 21.59
C ILE A 10 10.38 6.45 23.06
N LEU A 11 9.27 5.76 23.31
CA LEU A 11 8.89 5.23 24.61
C LEU A 11 9.00 3.71 24.57
N GLN A 12 9.71 3.13 25.56
CA GLN A 12 9.92 1.69 25.64
C GLN A 12 9.75 1.20 27.08
N MET A 13 9.15 0.01 27.22
CA MET A 13 9.07 -0.75 28.44
C MET A 13 9.81 -2.07 28.23
N LEU A 14 10.85 -2.31 29.03
CA LEU A 14 11.76 -3.45 28.88
C LEU A 14 11.73 -4.32 30.15
N GLY A 15 11.90 -5.64 30.01
CA GLY A 15 11.98 -6.57 31.12
C GLY A 15 10.75 -7.48 31.19
N ALA A 16 10.07 -7.54 32.34
CA ALA A 16 8.84 -8.32 32.50
C ALA A 16 7.66 -7.58 31.87
N VAL A 17 7.37 -7.87 30.59
CA VAL A 17 6.25 -7.28 29.85
C VAL A 17 5.04 -8.20 29.91
N GLY A 18 4.11 -7.89 30.80
CA GLY A 18 2.81 -8.56 30.91
C GLY A 18 1.67 -7.69 30.34
N GLU A 19 0.43 -8.12 30.59
CA GLU A 19 -0.78 -7.45 30.10
C GLU A 19 -0.87 -5.97 30.55
N ALA A 20 -0.52 -5.67 31.81
CA ALA A 20 -0.56 -4.32 32.36
C ALA A 20 0.38 -3.36 31.60
N GLN A 21 1.60 -3.80 31.27
CA GLN A 21 2.56 -3.01 30.50
C GLN A 21 2.09 -2.78 29.06
N VAL A 22 1.47 -3.80 28.45
CA VAL A 22 0.87 -3.70 27.10
C VAL A 22 -0.24 -2.66 27.11
N GLN A 23 -1.19 -2.75 28.03
CA GLN A 23 -2.31 -1.80 28.16
C GLN A 23 -1.79 -0.37 28.44
N GLN A 24 -0.77 -0.23 29.29
CA GLN A 24 -0.17 1.07 29.59
C GLN A 24 0.50 1.69 28.35
N ALA A 25 1.27 0.94 27.59
CA ALA A 25 1.96 1.44 26.40
C ALA A 25 0.94 1.95 25.35
N VAL A 26 -0.11 1.19 25.08
CA VAL A 26 -1.14 1.57 24.09
C VAL A 26 -1.98 2.75 24.59
N ARG A 27 -2.29 2.81 25.88
CA ARG A 27 -2.96 3.97 26.49
C ARG A 27 -2.12 5.25 26.37
N LEU A 28 -0.81 5.18 26.62
CA LEU A 28 0.09 6.31 26.45
C LEU A 28 0.16 6.75 24.97
N ALA A 29 0.16 5.80 24.03
CA ALA A 29 0.10 6.12 22.60
C ALA A 29 -1.20 6.87 22.25
N ALA A 30 -2.36 6.40 22.70
CA ALA A 30 -3.65 7.06 22.51
C ALA A 30 -3.69 8.47 23.14
N GLN A 31 -3.18 8.62 24.37
CA GLN A 31 -3.09 9.90 25.06
C GLN A 31 -2.17 10.89 24.33
N SER A 32 -1.05 10.41 23.78
CA SER A 32 -0.13 11.24 22.98
C SER A 32 -0.81 11.82 21.75
N LEU A 33 -1.64 11.02 21.06
CA LEU A 33 -2.45 11.48 19.92
C LEU A 33 -3.53 12.48 20.35
N ALA A 34 -4.24 12.19 21.44
CA ALA A 34 -5.35 13.02 21.93
C ALA A 34 -4.90 14.44 22.33
N GLN A 35 -3.68 14.60 22.82
CA GLN A 35 -3.13 15.90 23.23
C GLN A 35 -2.87 16.87 22.07
N LEU A 36 -2.86 16.38 20.81
CA LEU A 36 -2.55 17.19 19.63
C LEU A 36 -3.74 18.01 19.10
N GLY A 37 -4.92 17.83 19.67
CA GLY A 37 -6.10 18.66 19.37
C GLY A 37 -6.73 18.48 18.00
N ALA A 38 -6.32 17.47 17.22
CA ALA A 38 -6.93 17.10 15.95
C ALA A 38 -7.59 15.72 16.04
N ALA A 39 -8.47 15.39 15.11
CA ALA A 39 -9.04 14.05 15.03
C ALA A 39 -7.95 13.01 14.81
N TRP A 40 -8.00 11.89 15.53
CA TRP A 40 -7.00 10.84 15.47
C TRP A 40 -7.62 9.45 15.44
N VAL A 41 -6.87 8.52 14.89
CA VAL A 41 -7.20 7.09 14.87
C VAL A 41 -5.98 6.30 15.34
N LEU A 42 -6.20 5.37 16.26
CA LEU A 42 -5.21 4.36 16.65
C LEU A 42 -5.65 3.01 16.09
N GLU A 43 -4.96 2.53 15.07
CA GLU A 43 -5.13 1.16 14.57
C GLU A 43 -4.32 0.18 15.39
N VAL A 44 -4.94 -0.96 15.70
CA VAL A 44 -4.34 -2.02 16.51
C VAL A 44 -4.52 -3.35 15.83
N SER A 45 -3.48 -4.16 15.82
CA SER A 45 -3.47 -5.54 15.32
C SER A 45 -2.67 -6.45 16.25
N HIS A 46 -2.66 -7.75 15.93
CA HIS A 46 -1.90 -8.72 16.69
C HIS A 46 -1.22 -9.75 15.78
N MET A 47 0.12 -9.74 15.76
CA MET A 47 0.90 -10.65 14.91
C MET A 47 0.64 -12.11 15.22
N GLY A 48 0.30 -12.44 16.47
CA GLY A 48 -0.11 -13.80 16.85
C GLY A 48 -1.35 -14.30 16.12
N TYR A 49 -2.31 -13.42 15.81
CA TYR A 49 -3.49 -13.79 15.02
C TYR A 49 -3.10 -14.11 13.58
N LEU A 50 -2.32 -13.24 12.97
CA LEU A 50 -1.84 -13.37 11.59
C LEU A 50 -0.95 -14.62 11.41
N PHE A 51 0.05 -14.80 12.26
CA PHE A 51 0.89 -15.99 12.21
C PHE A 51 0.12 -17.26 12.56
N GLY A 52 -0.86 -17.18 13.47
CA GLY A 52 -1.77 -18.28 13.76
C GLY A 52 -2.55 -18.71 12.52
N LEU A 53 -3.02 -17.76 11.71
CA LEU A 53 -3.67 -18.08 10.44
C LEU A 53 -2.68 -18.71 9.43
N PHE A 54 -1.46 -18.19 9.32
CA PHE A 54 -0.43 -18.79 8.46
C PHE A 54 -0.13 -20.24 8.86
N ASP A 55 -0.01 -20.51 10.18
CA ASP A 55 0.22 -21.85 10.69
C ASP A 55 -0.97 -22.79 10.39
N ALA A 56 -2.22 -22.32 10.58
CA ALA A 56 -3.43 -23.08 10.29
C ALA A 56 -3.61 -23.41 8.80
N LEU A 57 -3.10 -22.57 7.92
CA LEU A 57 -3.15 -22.75 6.45
C LEU A 57 -1.92 -23.47 5.90
N GLY A 58 -0.91 -23.77 6.73
CA GLY A 58 0.33 -24.40 6.29
C GLY A 58 1.19 -23.52 5.38
N VAL A 59 1.15 -22.20 5.58
CA VAL A 59 1.93 -21.25 4.75
C VAL A 59 3.43 -21.50 4.96
N PRO A 60 4.20 -21.81 3.90
CA PRO A 60 5.64 -21.98 3.98
C PRO A 60 6.35 -20.72 4.51
N GLU A 61 7.39 -20.89 5.32
CA GLU A 61 8.10 -19.75 5.94
C GLU A 61 8.68 -18.79 4.91
N ASN A 62 9.23 -19.30 3.83
CA ASN A 62 9.80 -18.51 2.74
C ASN A 62 8.76 -17.68 1.96
N ALA A 63 7.46 -18.04 2.02
CA ALA A 63 6.38 -17.28 1.37
C ALA A 63 5.81 -16.17 2.27
N ARG A 64 5.99 -16.28 3.60
CA ARG A 64 5.39 -15.35 4.59
C ARG A 64 5.76 -13.88 4.35
N PRO A 65 7.02 -13.51 4.07
CA PRO A 65 7.39 -12.10 3.86
C PRO A 65 6.63 -11.46 2.68
N GLY A 66 6.51 -12.17 1.56
CA GLY A 66 5.76 -11.67 0.39
C GLY A 66 4.26 -11.52 0.66
N LEU A 67 3.66 -12.43 1.43
CA LEU A 67 2.25 -12.32 1.84
C LEU A 67 2.02 -11.17 2.81
N LEU A 68 2.94 -10.94 3.76
CA LEU A 68 2.90 -9.81 4.69
C LEU A 68 2.97 -8.46 3.95
N GLU A 69 3.79 -8.37 2.92
CA GLU A 69 3.89 -7.17 2.07
C GLU A 69 2.55 -6.86 1.41
N LYS A 70 1.89 -7.86 0.81
CA LYS A 70 0.60 -7.68 0.13
C LYS A 70 -0.55 -7.38 1.10
N LEU A 71 -0.50 -7.89 2.34
CA LEU A 71 -1.41 -7.49 3.42
C LEU A 71 -1.24 -6.02 3.80
N ARG A 72 0.00 -5.55 3.98
CA ARG A 72 0.32 -4.14 4.31
C ARG A 72 -0.13 -3.16 3.23
N GLU A 73 -0.08 -3.58 1.97
CA GLU A 73 -0.57 -2.81 0.81
C GLU A 73 -2.10 -2.87 0.66
N LYS A 74 -2.80 -3.70 1.45
CA LYS A 74 -4.22 -4.04 1.29
C LYS A 74 -4.57 -4.55 -0.12
N ASN A 75 -3.62 -5.20 -0.78
CA ASN A 75 -3.72 -5.66 -2.16
C ASN A 75 -4.35 -7.06 -2.23
N ALA A 76 -5.68 -7.13 -2.22
CA ALA A 76 -6.43 -8.40 -2.24
C ALA A 76 -6.12 -9.26 -3.48
N HIS A 77 -5.88 -8.63 -4.64
CA HIS A 77 -5.62 -9.33 -5.88
C HIS A 77 -4.26 -10.03 -5.87
N GLU A 78 -3.19 -9.28 -5.54
CA GLU A 78 -1.84 -9.83 -5.47
C GLU A 78 -1.68 -10.79 -4.28
N LEU A 79 -2.34 -10.52 -3.16
CA LEU A 79 -2.36 -11.43 -2.01
C LEU A 79 -2.94 -12.80 -2.40
N ARG A 80 -4.04 -12.82 -3.15
CA ARG A 80 -4.64 -14.07 -3.65
C ARG A 80 -3.69 -14.82 -4.57
N ARG A 81 -3.04 -14.12 -5.52
CA ARG A 81 -2.05 -14.71 -6.42
C ARG A 81 -0.84 -15.27 -5.66
N ALA A 82 -0.30 -14.50 -4.71
CA ALA A 82 0.83 -14.92 -3.89
C ALA A 82 0.48 -16.14 -3.02
N ALA A 83 -0.74 -16.19 -2.46
CA ALA A 83 -1.23 -17.32 -1.69
C ALA A 83 -1.31 -18.60 -2.55
N GLN A 84 -1.85 -18.49 -3.77
CA GLN A 84 -1.91 -19.63 -4.71
C GLN A 84 -0.51 -20.07 -5.15
N ALA A 85 0.40 -19.13 -5.42
CA ALA A 85 1.80 -19.43 -5.76
C ALA A 85 2.55 -20.10 -4.57
N ALA A 86 2.16 -19.81 -3.33
CA ALA A 86 2.65 -20.49 -2.13
C ALA A 86 2.03 -21.89 -1.91
N GLY A 87 1.17 -22.36 -2.81
CA GLY A 87 0.54 -23.69 -2.76
C GLY A 87 -0.77 -23.76 -1.99
N LEU A 88 -1.37 -22.63 -1.60
CA LEU A 88 -2.67 -22.60 -0.95
C LEU A 88 -3.79 -22.83 -1.96
N ASP A 89 -4.81 -23.59 -1.54
CA ASP A 89 -6.03 -23.76 -2.31
C ASP A 89 -6.92 -22.50 -2.33
N ALA A 90 -8.02 -22.52 -3.05
CA ALA A 90 -8.94 -21.40 -3.15
C ALA A 90 -9.52 -20.98 -1.80
N ALA A 91 -9.77 -21.93 -0.89
CA ALA A 91 -10.30 -21.65 0.44
C ALA A 91 -9.25 -21.00 1.36
N GLY A 92 -7.98 -21.46 1.28
CA GLY A 92 -6.85 -20.87 2.00
C GLY A 92 -6.55 -19.45 1.51
N ALA A 93 -6.53 -19.23 0.19
CA ALA A 93 -6.36 -17.91 -0.40
C ALA A 93 -7.51 -16.96 -0.01
N ALA A 94 -8.76 -17.44 0.01
CA ALA A 94 -9.91 -16.67 0.49
C ALA A 94 -9.81 -16.31 1.98
N ALA A 95 -9.32 -17.24 2.81
CA ALA A 95 -9.12 -16.97 4.24
C ALA A 95 -8.07 -15.88 4.50
N LEU A 96 -6.98 -15.84 3.71
CA LEU A 96 -5.97 -14.79 3.79
C LEU A 96 -6.52 -13.43 3.32
N THR A 97 -7.23 -13.41 2.20
CA THR A 97 -7.84 -12.16 1.71
C THR A 97 -8.94 -11.66 2.66
N GLY A 98 -9.63 -12.54 3.36
CA GLY A 98 -10.61 -12.20 4.39
C GLY A 98 -10.05 -11.41 5.57
N LEU A 99 -8.72 -11.46 5.82
CA LEU A 99 -8.08 -10.58 6.81
C LEU A 99 -8.25 -9.10 6.49
N LEU A 100 -8.29 -8.74 5.20
CA LEU A 100 -8.48 -7.35 4.75
C LEU A 100 -9.86 -6.78 5.12
N GLU A 101 -10.83 -7.67 5.38
CA GLU A 101 -12.20 -7.34 5.80
C GLU A 101 -12.34 -7.29 7.33
N LEU A 102 -11.32 -7.77 8.07
CA LEU A 102 -11.27 -7.73 9.53
C LEU A 102 -10.68 -6.40 10.00
N SER A 103 -11.34 -5.30 9.64
CA SER A 103 -10.97 -3.95 10.03
C SER A 103 -12.23 -3.15 10.41
N GLY A 104 -12.10 -2.18 11.34
CA GLY A 104 -13.20 -1.32 11.76
C GLY A 104 -13.33 -1.16 13.28
N SER A 105 -14.57 -1.04 13.77
CA SER A 105 -14.84 -0.94 15.21
C SER A 105 -14.33 -2.16 15.98
N CYS A 106 -13.86 -1.94 17.22
CA CYS A 106 -13.30 -3.02 18.01
C CYS A 106 -14.30 -4.16 18.21
N GLU A 107 -15.55 -3.86 18.54
CA GLU A 107 -16.56 -4.87 18.87
C GLU A 107 -16.92 -5.74 17.66
N GLU A 108 -17.27 -5.12 16.53
CA GLU A 108 -17.65 -5.85 15.30
C GLU A 108 -16.49 -6.67 14.74
N THR A 109 -15.28 -6.07 14.73
CA THR A 109 -14.09 -6.74 14.20
C THR A 109 -13.69 -7.93 15.08
N LEU A 110 -13.77 -7.79 16.42
CA LEU A 110 -13.49 -8.89 17.33
C LEU A 110 -14.50 -10.02 17.19
N ALA A 111 -15.78 -9.72 17.06
CA ALA A 111 -16.81 -10.76 16.87
C ALA A 111 -16.54 -11.60 15.61
N LYS A 112 -16.19 -10.95 14.50
CA LYS A 112 -15.81 -11.61 13.24
C LYS A 112 -14.50 -12.39 13.41
N ALA A 113 -13.48 -11.80 14.04
CA ALA A 113 -12.18 -12.44 14.25
C ALA A 113 -12.27 -13.68 15.11
N GLU A 114 -13.03 -13.65 16.22
CA GLU A 114 -13.23 -14.79 17.10
C GLU A 114 -13.93 -15.95 16.39
N SER A 115 -14.95 -15.65 15.56
CA SER A 115 -15.66 -16.67 14.78
C SER A 115 -14.76 -17.30 13.71
N ALA A 116 -13.75 -16.59 13.21
CA ALA A 116 -12.82 -17.04 12.20
C ALA A 116 -11.57 -17.74 12.77
N CYS A 117 -11.42 -17.84 14.11
CA CYS A 117 -10.28 -18.49 14.75
C CYS A 117 -10.18 -19.98 14.40
N ARG A 118 -9.02 -20.41 13.93
CA ARG A 118 -8.74 -21.79 13.50
C ARG A 118 -7.88 -22.59 14.49
N ASN A 119 -7.17 -21.91 15.40
CA ASN A 119 -6.29 -22.54 16.39
C ASN A 119 -6.20 -21.72 17.68
N ASP A 120 -5.51 -22.28 18.69
CA ASP A 120 -5.36 -21.64 20.00
C ASP A 120 -4.55 -20.34 19.95
N ARG A 121 -3.57 -20.24 19.03
CA ARG A 121 -2.77 -19.01 18.84
C ARG A 121 -3.65 -17.84 18.41
N MET A 122 -4.58 -18.06 17.46
CA MET A 122 -5.53 -17.03 17.04
C MET A 122 -6.49 -16.68 18.17
N ARG A 123 -6.99 -17.68 18.92
CA ARG A 123 -7.88 -17.44 20.07
C ARG A 123 -7.21 -16.62 21.16
N ALA A 124 -5.96 -16.93 21.49
CA ALA A 124 -5.20 -16.17 22.48
C ALA A 124 -4.99 -14.71 22.03
N ALA A 125 -4.62 -14.48 20.76
CA ALA A 125 -4.44 -13.15 20.22
C ALA A 125 -5.76 -12.34 20.21
N ALA A 126 -6.88 -12.95 19.85
CA ALA A 126 -8.19 -12.31 19.90
C ALA A 126 -8.61 -11.95 21.34
N ALA A 127 -8.30 -12.81 22.32
CA ALA A 127 -8.55 -12.53 23.74
C ALA A 127 -7.71 -11.34 24.26
N GLU A 128 -6.42 -11.25 23.90
CA GLU A 128 -5.58 -10.10 24.24
C GLU A 128 -6.14 -8.81 23.63
N LEU A 129 -6.56 -8.82 22.36
CA LEU A 129 -7.18 -7.66 21.71
C LEU A 129 -8.50 -7.26 22.39
N ARG A 130 -9.31 -8.23 22.84
CA ARG A 130 -10.56 -7.96 23.56
C ARG A 130 -10.31 -7.31 24.92
N ALA A 131 -9.31 -7.78 25.66
CA ALA A 131 -8.92 -7.18 26.94
C ALA A 131 -8.42 -5.74 26.75
N LEU A 132 -7.64 -5.50 25.71
CA LEU A 132 -7.14 -4.17 25.36
C LEU A 132 -8.27 -3.22 24.93
N ALA A 133 -9.20 -3.67 24.07
CA ALA A 133 -10.32 -2.86 23.60
C ALA A 133 -11.16 -2.31 24.76
N LYS A 134 -11.50 -3.14 25.76
CA LYS A 134 -12.21 -2.70 26.96
C LYS A 134 -11.48 -1.59 27.73
N THR A 135 -10.14 -1.66 27.77
CA THR A 135 -9.31 -0.65 28.45
C THR A 135 -9.28 0.68 27.71
N LEU A 136 -9.39 0.64 26.38
CA LEU A 136 -9.29 1.81 25.51
C LEU A 136 -10.63 2.51 25.23
N GLU A 137 -11.77 1.86 25.48
CA GLU A 137 -13.10 2.47 25.32
C GLU A 137 -13.26 3.80 26.07
N ALA A 138 -12.59 3.95 27.19
CA ALA A 138 -12.61 5.18 28.01
C ALA A 138 -11.70 6.30 27.45
N SER A 139 -10.93 6.08 26.40
CA SER A 139 -9.89 7.02 25.94
C SER A 139 -10.39 8.12 25.02
N GLY A 140 -11.69 8.14 24.65
CA GLY A 140 -12.35 9.25 23.94
C GLY A 140 -11.97 9.44 22.47
N GLY A 141 -11.19 8.53 21.88
CA GLY A 141 -10.75 8.58 20.49
C GLY A 141 -11.19 7.37 19.66
N ALA A 142 -10.95 7.43 18.36
CA ALA A 142 -11.25 6.31 17.48
C ALA A 142 -10.12 5.26 17.54
N VAL A 143 -10.29 4.27 18.42
CA VAL A 143 -9.48 3.05 18.38
C VAL A 143 -10.16 2.06 17.43
N ARG A 144 -9.40 1.52 16.49
CA ARG A 144 -9.88 0.54 15.50
C ARG A 144 -9.00 -0.69 15.50
N LEU A 145 -9.56 -1.82 15.17
CA LEU A 145 -8.81 -3.02 14.86
C LEU A 145 -8.62 -3.13 13.35
N ASP A 146 -7.44 -3.58 12.94
CA ASP A 146 -7.15 -3.95 11.56
C ASP A 146 -6.22 -5.16 11.55
N LEU A 147 -6.78 -6.36 11.39
CA LEU A 147 -6.00 -7.61 11.44
C LEU A 147 -5.14 -7.84 10.20
N SER A 148 -5.25 -6.98 9.19
CA SER A 148 -4.32 -6.92 8.05
C SER A 148 -3.08 -6.06 8.34
N LEU A 149 -3.10 -5.24 9.41
CA LEU A 149 -1.95 -4.46 9.82
C LEU A 149 -0.83 -5.39 10.29
N ALA A 150 0.16 -5.59 9.45
CA ALA A 150 1.37 -6.33 9.75
C ALA A 150 2.50 -5.36 10.07
N GLY A 151 3.24 -5.62 11.15
CA GLY A 151 4.40 -4.82 11.49
C GLY A 151 5.44 -4.79 10.36
N GLU A 152 6.01 -3.62 10.09
CA GLU A 152 7.07 -3.45 9.08
C GLU A 152 8.35 -4.20 9.45
N MET A 153 8.53 -4.49 10.73
CA MET A 153 9.70 -5.16 11.25
C MET A 153 9.38 -6.59 11.66
N GLU A 154 10.13 -7.54 11.15
CA GLU A 154 9.96 -8.98 11.39
C GLU A 154 10.08 -9.39 12.86
N TYR A 155 10.56 -8.50 13.72
CA TYR A 155 10.73 -8.79 15.14
C TYR A 155 9.46 -8.60 15.99
N TYR A 156 8.38 -8.01 15.46
CA TYR A 156 7.12 -7.94 16.19
C TYR A 156 6.47 -9.33 16.30
N ASN A 157 6.15 -9.72 17.52
CA ASN A 157 5.61 -11.05 17.80
C ASN A 157 4.27 -11.07 18.57
N GLY A 158 3.80 -9.90 18.97
CA GLY A 158 2.55 -9.70 19.68
C GLY A 158 1.73 -8.57 19.08
N LEU A 159 1.25 -7.69 19.94
CA LEU A 159 0.50 -6.49 19.56
C LEU A 159 1.34 -5.57 18.65
N VAL A 160 0.70 -4.99 17.63
CA VAL A 160 1.24 -3.90 16.79
C VAL A 160 0.18 -2.81 16.66
N PHE A 161 0.61 -1.55 16.57
CA PHE A 161 -0.30 -0.44 16.47
C PHE A 161 0.32 0.75 15.73
N GLN A 162 -0.53 1.53 15.08
CA GLN A 162 -0.16 2.76 14.36
C GLN A 162 -1.16 3.87 14.70
N GLY A 163 -0.66 5.07 14.92
CA GLY A 163 -1.44 6.25 15.23
C GLY A 163 -1.45 7.24 14.08
N TYR A 164 -2.64 7.64 13.66
CA TYR A 164 -2.87 8.61 12.60
C TYR A 164 -3.50 9.88 13.16
N LEU A 165 -3.13 11.00 12.58
CA LEU A 165 -3.70 12.30 12.91
C LEU A 165 -4.26 12.93 11.63
N GLN A 166 -5.46 13.47 11.70
CA GLN A 166 -6.09 14.12 10.55
C GLN A 166 -5.25 15.32 10.08
N GLY A 167 -4.98 15.36 8.78
CA GLY A 167 -4.11 16.37 8.16
C GLY A 167 -2.67 15.94 7.96
N LEU A 168 -2.24 14.80 8.51
CA LEU A 168 -0.95 14.20 8.21
C LEU A 168 -1.09 13.09 7.16
N PRO A 169 -0.13 12.97 6.21
CA PRO A 169 -0.19 11.96 5.15
C PRO A 169 0.26 10.57 5.59
N ARG A 170 0.94 10.46 6.74
CA ARG A 170 1.57 9.24 7.26
C ARG A 170 1.21 9.03 8.72
N PRO A 171 1.37 7.79 9.26
CA PRO A 171 1.21 7.57 10.69
C PRO A 171 2.21 8.40 11.48
N LEU A 172 1.70 9.14 12.46
CA LEU A 172 2.51 9.92 13.39
C LEU A 172 3.23 9.04 14.42
N LEU A 173 2.64 7.87 14.71
CA LEU A 173 3.12 6.98 15.77
C LEU A 173 3.06 5.54 15.27
N LYS A 174 4.13 4.77 15.53
CA LYS A 174 4.19 3.32 15.27
C LYS A 174 4.77 2.60 16.47
N GLY A 175 4.18 1.46 16.83
CA GLY A 175 4.65 0.68 17.97
C GLY A 175 4.21 -0.77 17.96
N GLY A 176 4.68 -1.52 18.96
CA GLY A 176 4.31 -2.92 19.13
C GLY A 176 5.15 -3.65 20.16
N ARG A 177 4.85 -4.93 20.34
CA ARG A 177 5.54 -5.87 21.22
C ARG A 177 6.60 -6.65 20.43
N TYR A 178 7.84 -6.70 20.96
CA TYR A 178 9.00 -7.28 20.27
C TYR A 178 9.89 -8.10 21.22
N ASP A 179 9.29 -9.03 21.95
CA ASP A 179 9.98 -9.89 22.92
C ASP A 179 11.10 -10.70 22.26
N LEU A 180 10.86 -11.26 21.05
CA LEU A 180 11.85 -12.06 20.34
C LEU A 180 13.15 -11.31 20.04
N LEU A 181 13.06 -10.00 19.80
CA LEU A 181 14.24 -9.17 19.63
C LEU A 181 14.99 -9.01 20.95
N MET A 182 14.27 -8.73 22.05
CA MET A 182 14.88 -8.56 23.38
C MET A 182 15.53 -9.82 23.91
N GLN A 183 14.95 -10.98 23.66
CA GLN A 183 15.50 -12.28 24.08
C GLN A 183 16.87 -12.58 23.49
N LYS A 184 17.24 -11.95 22.34
CA LYS A 184 18.60 -12.05 21.76
C LYS A 184 19.67 -11.34 22.64
N PHE A 185 19.24 -10.38 23.47
CA PHE A 185 20.13 -9.61 24.35
C PHE A 185 20.02 -10.05 25.80
N THR A 186 18.79 -10.33 26.26
CA THR A 186 18.51 -10.70 27.65
C THR A 186 17.48 -11.84 27.66
N PRO A 187 17.88 -13.10 27.98
CA PRO A 187 16.97 -14.22 28.06
C PRO A 187 15.79 -13.97 29.00
N GLY A 188 14.57 -14.24 28.54
CA GLY A 188 13.34 -14.06 29.31
C GLY A 188 12.81 -12.63 29.40
N ALA A 189 13.51 -11.65 28.84
CA ALA A 189 13.01 -10.27 28.77
C ALA A 189 12.03 -10.10 27.59
N GLY A 190 10.97 -9.33 27.85
CA GLY A 190 10.05 -8.82 26.84
C GLY A 190 10.28 -7.33 26.56
N ALA A 191 9.67 -6.82 25.52
CA ALA A 191 9.66 -5.41 25.19
C ALA A 191 8.39 -4.97 24.47
N ILE A 192 7.87 -3.82 24.84
CA ILE A 192 6.82 -3.08 24.12
C ILE A 192 7.16 -1.61 24.10
N GLY A 193 6.86 -0.93 22.99
CA GLY A 193 7.09 0.51 22.89
C GLY A 193 6.55 1.08 21.60
N PHE A 194 6.71 2.40 21.46
CA PHE A 194 6.34 3.10 20.24
C PHE A 194 7.27 4.29 19.98
N ALA A 195 7.34 4.68 18.72
CA ALA A 195 8.03 5.88 18.27
C ALA A 195 7.01 6.91 17.78
N VAL A 196 7.23 8.17 18.12
CA VAL A 196 6.53 9.33 17.55
C VAL A 196 7.49 10.02 16.59
N TYR A 197 7.07 10.23 15.36
CA TYR A 197 7.86 10.84 14.28
C TYR A 197 7.74 12.35 14.32
N LEU A 198 8.83 13.03 14.68
CA LEU A 198 8.83 14.48 14.92
C LEU A 198 8.76 15.29 13.63
N ASP A 199 9.27 14.75 12.51
CA ASP A 199 9.18 15.36 11.18
C ASP A 199 7.73 15.46 10.68
N GLU A 200 6.87 14.52 11.08
CA GLU A 200 5.44 14.61 10.80
C GLU A 200 4.76 15.68 11.71
N LEU A 201 5.19 15.84 12.95
CA LEU A 201 4.69 16.91 13.84
C LEU A 201 5.01 18.31 13.31
N ASP A 202 6.19 18.51 12.73
CA ASP A 202 6.59 19.79 12.16
C ASP A 202 5.65 20.23 11.02
N ARG A 203 5.03 19.26 10.31
CA ARG A 203 4.05 19.52 9.25
C ARG A 203 2.73 20.11 9.77
N LEU A 204 2.33 19.77 11.01
CA LEU A 204 1.14 20.36 11.65
C LEU A 204 1.32 21.86 11.93
N SER A 205 2.54 22.28 12.21
CA SER A 205 2.86 23.67 12.52
C SER A 205 3.01 24.54 11.26
N ALA A 206 3.14 23.94 10.08
CA ALA A 206 3.20 24.66 8.83
C ALA A 206 1.81 25.24 8.49
N PRO A 207 1.70 26.52 8.09
CA PRO A 207 0.42 27.08 7.68
C PRO A 207 -0.07 26.33 6.43
N THR A 208 -1.00 25.42 6.64
CA THR A 208 -1.71 24.77 5.52
C THR A 208 -2.47 25.86 4.79
N PRO A 209 -2.31 26.05 3.47
CA PRO A 209 -3.14 26.97 2.72
C PRO A 209 -4.60 26.64 3.04
N PRO A 210 -5.45 27.64 3.31
CA PRO A 210 -6.83 27.38 3.68
C PRO A 210 -7.48 26.60 2.55
N VAL A 211 -7.67 25.30 2.74
CA VAL A 211 -8.61 24.54 1.92
C VAL A 211 -9.95 25.17 2.22
N GLN A 212 -10.51 25.89 1.26
CA GLN A 212 -11.83 26.48 1.38
C GLN A 212 -12.80 25.35 1.74
N ARG A 213 -13.20 25.30 3.01
CA ARG A 213 -14.29 24.45 3.46
C ARG A 213 -15.55 25.09 2.91
N ASN A 214 -16.01 24.59 1.75
CA ASN A 214 -17.33 24.94 1.28
C ASN A 214 -18.35 24.39 2.27
N SER A 215 -19.38 25.15 2.52
CA SER A 215 -20.43 24.99 3.53
C SER A 215 -21.41 23.82 3.30
N THR A 216 -20.97 22.75 2.65
CA THR A 216 -21.73 21.50 2.55
C THR A 216 -21.03 20.46 3.44
N ASP A 217 -21.79 19.86 4.35
CA ASP A 217 -21.32 18.85 5.33
C ASP A 217 -20.77 17.54 4.72
N ARG A 218 -20.49 17.53 3.41
CA ARG A 218 -20.05 16.31 2.71
C ARG A 218 -18.51 16.24 2.68
N VAL A 219 -17.99 15.05 3.02
CA VAL A 219 -16.55 14.75 2.94
C VAL A 219 -16.10 14.85 1.48
N MET A 220 -15.04 15.63 1.24
CA MET A 220 -14.46 15.81 -0.11
C MET A 220 -13.34 14.80 -0.33
N LEU A 221 -13.45 13.98 -1.37
CA LEU A 221 -12.38 13.12 -1.86
C LEU A 221 -11.54 13.84 -2.91
N ASN A 222 -10.25 13.89 -2.69
CA ASN A 222 -9.26 14.41 -3.63
C ASN A 222 -8.70 13.25 -4.46
N VAL A 223 -8.87 13.28 -5.77
CA VAL A 223 -8.52 12.18 -6.68
C VAL A 223 -7.45 12.63 -7.66
N ALA A 224 -6.28 11.98 -7.66
CA ALA A 224 -5.24 12.20 -8.65
C ALA A 224 -5.52 11.33 -9.88
N LEU A 225 -5.83 11.96 -11.02
CA LEU A 225 -6.01 11.29 -12.31
C LEU A 225 -4.82 11.53 -13.23
N PRO A 226 -4.29 10.48 -13.90
CA PRO A 226 -3.25 10.65 -14.89
C PRO A 226 -3.80 11.33 -16.15
N LYS A 227 -3.08 12.30 -16.70
CA LYS A 227 -3.41 12.86 -18.01
C LYS A 227 -3.27 11.81 -19.10
N GLY A 228 -4.20 11.79 -20.07
CA GLY A 228 -4.22 10.92 -21.25
C GLY A 228 -5.21 9.76 -21.11
N ARG A 229 -5.17 8.84 -22.08
CA ARG A 229 -6.18 7.78 -22.32
C ARG A 229 -6.65 7.04 -21.06
N LEU A 230 -5.73 6.72 -20.14
CA LEU A 230 -6.09 6.03 -18.91
C LEU A 230 -6.94 6.90 -17.99
N GLY A 231 -6.54 8.16 -17.79
CA GLY A 231 -7.28 9.10 -16.96
C GLY A 231 -8.65 9.42 -17.53
N ASP A 232 -8.74 9.64 -18.85
CA ASP A 232 -10.00 9.93 -19.53
C ASP A 232 -10.97 8.75 -19.37
N ARG A 233 -10.50 7.51 -19.62
CA ARG A 233 -11.30 6.30 -19.43
C ARG A 233 -11.76 6.13 -17.98
N MET A 234 -10.89 6.38 -17.01
CA MET A 234 -11.23 6.26 -15.61
C MET A 234 -12.22 7.36 -15.18
N TYR A 235 -12.05 8.58 -15.68
CA TYR A 235 -13.00 9.66 -15.41
C TYR A 235 -14.40 9.30 -15.91
N ASP A 236 -14.52 8.75 -17.12
CA ASP A 236 -15.80 8.30 -17.69
C ASP A 236 -16.48 7.24 -16.80
N LEU A 237 -15.70 6.30 -16.25
CA LEU A 237 -16.22 5.30 -15.32
C LEU A 237 -16.69 5.93 -14.01
N LEU A 238 -15.90 6.82 -13.43
CA LEU A 238 -16.27 7.53 -12.21
C LEU A 238 -17.49 8.46 -12.41
N ALA A 239 -17.59 9.10 -13.56
CA ALA A 239 -18.76 9.91 -13.91
C ALA A 239 -20.05 9.09 -13.99
N ARG A 240 -19.99 7.89 -14.57
CA ARG A 240 -21.16 6.96 -14.66
C ARG A 240 -21.65 6.48 -13.30
N ILE A 241 -20.78 6.38 -12.31
CA ILE A 241 -21.15 6.01 -10.94
C ILE A 241 -21.45 7.22 -10.04
N GLY A 242 -21.65 8.42 -10.63
CA GLY A 242 -22.11 9.59 -9.92
C GLY A 242 -21.03 10.57 -9.44
N TYR A 243 -19.77 10.36 -9.80
CA TYR A 243 -18.64 11.24 -9.44
C TYR A 243 -18.19 12.16 -10.59
N GLY A 244 -19.04 12.40 -11.60
CA GLY A 244 -18.76 13.34 -12.67
C GLY A 244 -18.76 14.79 -12.21
N CYS A 245 -17.97 15.64 -12.86
CA CYS A 245 -17.98 17.08 -12.65
C CYS A 245 -18.99 17.77 -13.58
N THR A 246 -19.46 18.94 -13.16
CA THR A 246 -20.38 19.77 -13.97
C THR A 246 -19.66 20.47 -15.13
N GLU A 247 -18.35 20.70 -14.98
CA GLU A 247 -17.50 21.24 -16.06
C GLU A 247 -17.07 20.09 -16.98
N ASP A 248 -16.97 20.39 -18.28
CA ASP A 248 -16.43 19.41 -19.24
C ASP A 248 -14.95 19.15 -18.95
N TYR A 249 -14.67 17.97 -18.40
CA TYR A 249 -13.35 17.49 -18.06
C TYR A 249 -12.37 17.53 -19.25
N ASN A 250 -12.85 17.24 -20.46
CA ASN A 250 -12.01 17.16 -21.66
C ASN A 250 -11.77 18.53 -22.31
N ALA A 251 -12.66 19.51 -22.11
CA ALA A 251 -12.56 20.83 -22.70
C ALA A 251 -11.81 21.84 -21.83
N THR A 252 -11.61 21.54 -20.54
CA THR A 252 -10.98 22.46 -19.59
C THR A 252 -9.44 22.38 -19.63
N ARG A 253 -8.79 23.55 -19.48
CA ARG A 253 -7.34 23.63 -19.21
C ARG A 253 -7.02 23.68 -17.72
N LYS A 254 -8.02 23.62 -16.86
CA LYS A 254 -7.83 23.61 -15.41
C LYS A 254 -7.11 22.33 -14.99
N LEU A 255 -6.23 22.44 -14.01
CA LEU A 255 -5.55 21.30 -13.41
C LEU A 255 -6.35 20.69 -12.25
N VAL A 256 -7.36 21.41 -11.78
CA VAL A 256 -8.27 21.02 -10.72
C VAL A 256 -9.70 21.22 -11.20
N VAL A 257 -10.50 20.17 -11.13
CA VAL A 257 -11.94 20.17 -11.43
C VAL A 257 -12.67 19.56 -10.25
N GLU A 258 -13.80 20.14 -9.86
CA GLU A 258 -14.51 19.67 -8.66
C GLU A 258 -16.01 19.65 -8.86
N ASN A 259 -16.63 18.73 -8.10
CA ASN A 259 -18.08 18.66 -7.91
C ASN A 259 -18.39 18.54 -6.41
N PRO A 260 -18.63 19.66 -5.72
CA PRO A 260 -18.93 19.63 -4.28
C PRO A 260 -20.20 18.85 -3.94
N ALA A 261 -21.19 18.80 -4.84
CA ALA A 261 -22.40 18.03 -4.63
C ALA A 261 -22.14 16.51 -4.62
N ALA A 262 -21.18 16.04 -5.41
CA ALA A 262 -20.72 14.66 -5.40
C ALA A 262 -19.64 14.41 -4.34
N GLY A 263 -19.11 15.43 -3.68
CA GLY A 263 -18.02 15.32 -2.72
C GLY A 263 -16.69 14.92 -3.37
N ILE A 264 -16.37 15.42 -4.57
CA ILE A 264 -15.18 15.02 -5.33
C ILE A 264 -14.41 16.20 -5.90
N ARG A 265 -13.08 16.07 -5.92
CA ARG A 265 -12.14 16.98 -6.57
C ARG A 265 -11.08 16.17 -7.30
N TYR A 266 -10.89 16.45 -8.58
CA TYR A 266 -9.89 15.81 -9.42
C TYR A 266 -8.66 16.70 -9.62
N PHE A 267 -7.48 16.10 -9.52
CA PHE A 267 -6.20 16.70 -9.91
C PHE A 267 -5.68 16.01 -11.17
N LEU A 268 -5.41 16.78 -12.23
CA LEU A 268 -4.94 16.27 -13.50
C LEU A 268 -3.41 16.34 -13.54
N VAL A 269 -2.74 15.24 -13.27
CA VAL A 269 -1.28 15.19 -13.13
C VAL A 269 -0.62 14.30 -14.18
N LYS A 270 0.70 14.34 -14.30
CA LYS A 270 1.41 13.35 -15.13
C LYS A 270 1.25 11.95 -14.53
N PRO A 271 1.18 10.89 -15.37
CA PRO A 271 1.08 9.52 -14.87
C PRO A 271 2.16 9.15 -13.84
N SER A 272 3.41 9.60 -14.05
CA SER A 272 4.53 9.37 -13.13
C SER A 272 4.36 10.00 -11.74
N ASP A 273 3.51 11.00 -11.61
CA ASP A 273 3.41 11.82 -10.41
C ASP A 273 2.21 11.40 -9.52
N VAL A 274 1.26 10.61 -10.06
CA VAL A 274 0.05 10.20 -9.33
C VAL A 274 0.37 9.57 -7.98
N ALA A 275 1.28 8.60 -7.96
CA ALA A 275 1.65 7.89 -6.73
C ALA A 275 2.24 8.85 -5.68
N ILE A 276 3.04 9.83 -6.11
CA ILE A 276 3.64 10.85 -5.23
C ILE A 276 2.57 11.73 -4.60
N TYR A 277 1.57 12.21 -5.39
CA TYR A 277 0.48 13.02 -4.85
C TYR A 277 -0.36 12.27 -3.82
N VAL A 278 -0.59 10.98 -4.04
CA VAL A 278 -1.31 10.12 -3.09
C VAL A 278 -0.46 9.83 -1.85
N GLU A 279 0.78 9.42 -2.01
CA GLU A 279 1.68 9.10 -0.88
C GLU A 279 1.85 10.29 0.07
N HIS A 280 1.96 11.51 -0.48
CA HIS A 280 2.14 12.74 0.31
C HIS A 280 0.81 13.36 0.78
N GLY A 281 -0.33 12.71 0.57
CA GLY A 281 -1.64 13.14 1.06
C GLY A 281 -2.23 14.37 0.36
N ALA A 282 -1.64 14.83 -0.73
CA ALA A 282 -2.23 15.88 -1.57
C ALA A 282 -3.49 15.36 -2.29
N ALA A 283 -3.50 14.08 -2.65
CA ALA A 283 -4.67 13.36 -3.08
C ALA A 283 -4.98 12.23 -2.09
N ASP A 284 -6.27 11.98 -1.86
CA ASP A 284 -6.74 10.88 -1.01
C ASP A 284 -6.64 9.54 -1.73
N VAL A 285 -6.95 9.56 -3.03
CA VAL A 285 -6.91 8.40 -3.93
C VAL A 285 -6.31 8.77 -5.28
N GLY A 286 -5.89 7.78 -6.03
CA GLY A 286 -5.34 7.98 -7.38
C GLY A 286 -5.44 6.75 -8.26
N ILE A 287 -5.30 6.98 -9.57
CA ILE A 287 -5.25 5.92 -10.57
C ILE A 287 -3.90 5.93 -11.24
N VAL A 288 -3.20 4.81 -11.19
CA VAL A 288 -1.81 4.71 -11.67
C VAL A 288 -1.53 3.33 -12.26
N GLY A 289 -0.65 3.25 -13.25
CA GLY A 289 -0.17 1.97 -13.77
C GLY A 289 0.68 1.22 -12.73
N LYS A 290 0.55 -0.11 -12.69
CA LYS A 290 1.36 -0.95 -11.78
C LYS A 290 2.86 -0.77 -11.98
N ASP A 291 3.29 -0.47 -13.21
CA ASP A 291 4.67 -0.15 -13.54
C ASP A 291 5.21 1.07 -12.78
N ILE A 292 4.44 2.17 -12.78
CA ILE A 292 4.82 3.41 -12.07
C ILE A 292 4.80 3.18 -10.57
N LEU A 293 3.77 2.50 -10.06
CA LEU A 293 3.64 2.19 -8.64
C LEU A 293 4.82 1.35 -8.14
N THR A 294 5.20 0.31 -8.90
CA THR A 294 6.32 -0.57 -8.56
C THR A 294 7.65 0.15 -8.68
N GLU A 295 7.87 0.94 -9.74
CA GLU A 295 9.11 1.72 -9.93
C GLU A 295 9.31 2.76 -8.83
N ALA A 296 8.22 3.42 -8.39
CA ALA A 296 8.26 4.43 -7.33
C ALA A 296 8.41 3.82 -5.94
N SER A 297 8.03 2.56 -5.74
CA SER A 297 7.93 1.91 -4.42
C SER A 297 7.12 2.74 -3.41
N ALA A 298 6.03 3.35 -3.87
CA ALA A 298 5.24 4.29 -3.09
C ALA A 298 4.52 3.61 -1.92
N ASP A 299 4.54 4.25 -0.75
CA ASP A 299 3.90 3.75 0.49
C ASP A 299 2.40 4.09 0.54
N VAL A 300 1.60 3.39 -0.27
CA VAL A 300 0.15 3.57 -0.42
C VAL A 300 -0.60 2.25 -0.28
N TYR A 301 -1.93 2.31 -0.12
CA TYR A 301 -2.78 1.12 -0.30
C TYR A 301 -3.10 0.92 -1.78
N GLU A 302 -3.04 -0.32 -2.25
CA GLU A 302 -3.43 -0.74 -3.60
C GLU A 302 -4.78 -1.50 -3.53
N LEU A 303 -5.90 -0.75 -3.58
CA LEU A 303 -7.21 -1.26 -3.20
C LEU A 303 -7.94 -2.03 -4.32
N LEU A 304 -7.62 -1.73 -5.60
CA LEU A 304 -8.28 -2.39 -6.73
C LEU A 304 -7.36 -2.45 -7.95
N ASP A 305 -7.29 -3.64 -8.56
CA ASP A 305 -6.86 -3.80 -9.95
C ASP A 305 -8.06 -3.53 -10.87
N THR A 306 -8.00 -2.44 -11.61
CA THR A 306 -9.10 -2.06 -12.50
C THR A 306 -9.18 -2.90 -13.77
N GLY A 307 -8.11 -3.62 -14.09
CA GLY A 307 -7.97 -4.35 -15.35
C GLY A 307 -7.84 -3.47 -16.60
N LEU A 308 -7.79 -2.14 -16.45
CA LEU A 308 -7.63 -1.19 -17.56
C LEU A 308 -6.15 -1.03 -17.94
N GLY A 309 -5.89 -0.64 -19.18
CA GLY A 309 -4.54 -0.37 -19.68
C GLY A 309 -3.61 -1.58 -19.58
N ARG A 310 -4.12 -2.78 -19.85
CA ARG A 310 -3.34 -4.02 -19.76
C ARG A 310 -2.16 -4.00 -20.70
N CYS A 311 -0.98 -4.21 -20.15
CA CYS A 311 0.27 -4.41 -20.85
C CYS A 311 1.19 -5.29 -20.00
N ARG A 312 2.45 -5.42 -20.40
CA ARG A 312 3.40 -6.26 -19.67
C ARG A 312 4.79 -5.66 -19.68
N MET A 313 5.54 -5.85 -18.60
CA MET A 313 6.95 -5.52 -18.53
C MET A 313 7.75 -6.67 -19.14
N CYS A 314 8.61 -6.33 -20.07
CA CYS A 314 9.39 -7.30 -20.85
C CYS A 314 10.87 -6.96 -20.87
N VAL A 315 11.70 -7.99 -21.01
CA VAL A 315 13.03 -7.87 -21.56
C VAL A 315 12.93 -8.03 -23.07
N ALA A 316 13.43 -7.08 -23.84
CA ALA A 316 13.51 -7.18 -25.30
C ALA A 316 14.94 -6.90 -25.79
N ALA A 317 15.31 -7.54 -26.91
CA ALA A 317 16.64 -7.51 -27.45
C ALA A 317 16.63 -7.65 -28.99
N PRO A 318 17.73 -7.34 -29.70
CA PRO A 318 17.89 -7.68 -31.11
C PRO A 318 17.64 -9.18 -31.40
N ALA A 319 17.21 -9.50 -32.61
CA ALA A 319 16.81 -10.87 -32.95
C ALA A 319 17.95 -11.90 -32.79
N ASP A 320 19.18 -11.48 -32.99
CA ASP A 320 20.41 -12.27 -32.88
C ASP A 320 21.06 -12.27 -31.50
N TYR A 321 20.47 -11.55 -30.54
CA TYR A 321 20.99 -11.46 -29.16
C TYR A 321 21.11 -12.84 -28.53
N LYS A 322 22.30 -13.09 -27.93
CA LYS A 322 22.62 -14.23 -27.07
C LYS A 322 23.19 -13.72 -25.77
N ASP A 323 22.64 -14.19 -24.65
CA ASP A 323 23.16 -13.81 -23.33
C ASP A 323 24.56 -14.42 -23.13
N ASP A 324 25.46 -13.58 -22.60
CA ASP A 324 26.81 -13.97 -22.21
C ASP A 324 26.93 -13.88 -20.67
N PRO A 325 26.87 -15.01 -19.96
CA PRO A 325 26.91 -15.02 -18.49
C PRO A 325 28.28 -14.62 -17.90
N SER A 326 29.34 -14.50 -18.74
CA SER A 326 30.67 -14.12 -18.26
C SER A 326 30.80 -12.63 -17.94
N ARG A 327 29.87 -11.79 -18.34
CA ARG A 327 29.86 -10.34 -18.12
C ARG A 327 28.47 -9.83 -17.70
N PRO A 328 28.40 -8.67 -17.01
CA PRO A 328 27.12 -8.03 -16.75
C PRO A 328 26.36 -7.70 -18.04
N VAL A 329 25.01 -7.85 -18.01
CA VAL A 329 24.13 -7.44 -19.12
C VAL A 329 23.93 -5.94 -19.06
N ARG A 330 24.16 -5.23 -20.16
CA ARG A 330 23.85 -3.79 -20.27
C ARG A 330 22.37 -3.64 -20.57
N VAL A 331 21.64 -3.04 -19.62
CA VAL A 331 20.17 -2.91 -19.67
C VAL A 331 19.77 -1.44 -19.80
N ALA A 332 19.20 -1.04 -20.92
CA ALA A 332 18.62 0.28 -21.06
C ALA A 332 17.14 0.27 -20.61
N THR A 333 16.76 1.21 -19.75
CA THR A 333 15.40 1.28 -19.21
C THR A 333 15.11 2.62 -18.56
N LYS A 334 13.83 3.00 -18.50
CA LYS A 334 13.34 4.03 -17.57
C LYS A 334 12.93 3.46 -16.21
N PHE A 335 12.74 2.14 -16.10
CA PHE A 335 12.29 1.40 -14.93
C PHE A 335 13.46 0.74 -14.21
N VAL A 336 14.27 1.55 -13.56
CA VAL A 336 15.54 1.14 -12.95
C VAL A 336 15.34 0.14 -11.81
N ASN A 337 14.36 0.42 -10.93
CA ASN A 337 14.09 -0.39 -9.74
C ASN A 337 13.46 -1.73 -10.14
N ILE A 338 12.54 -1.72 -11.08
CA ILE A 338 11.92 -2.93 -11.64
C ILE A 338 12.98 -3.82 -12.30
N ALA A 339 13.87 -3.25 -13.13
CA ALA A 339 14.92 -3.99 -13.79
C ALA A 339 15.90 -4.61 -12.77
N LYS A 340 16.34 -3.84 -11.77
CA LYS A 340 17.23 -4.34 -10.70
C LYS A 340 16.57 -5.50 -9.95
N SER A 341 15.32 -5.35 -9.55
CA SER A 341 14.59 -6.37 -8.81
C SER A 341 14.43 -7.66 -9.61
N TYR A 342 14.06 -7.55 -10.89
CA TYR A 342 13.94 -8.69 -11.78
C TYR A 342 15.26 -9.46 -11.94
N TYR A 343 16.34 -8.77 -12.32
CA TYR A 343 17.62 -9.42 -12.55
C TYR A 343 18.25 -9.99 -11.27
N ALA A 344 18.04 -9.31 -10.12
CA ALA A 344 18.45 -9.85 -8.81
C ALA A 344 17.69 -11.15 -8.49
N SER A 345 16.39 -11.25 -8.84
CA SER A 345 15.58 -12.45 -8.58
C SER A 345 16.04 -13.69 -9.35
N ILE A 346 16.69 -13.49 -10.49
CA ILE A 346 17.27 -14.57 -11.32
C ILE A 346 18.80 -14.71 -11.15
N GLY A 347 19.39 -13.97 -10.21
CA GLY A 347 20.83 -14.05 -9.90
C GLY A 347 21.73 -13.57 -11.03
N ARG A 348 21.29 -12.60 -11.86
CA ARG A 348 22.03 -12.11 -13.04
C ARG A 348 22.53 -10.68 -12.82
N ASP A 349 23.85 -10.48 -12.95
CA ASP A 349 24.47 -9.16 -12.86
C ASP A 349 24.13 -8.28 -14.07
N ILE A 350 23.87 -7.00 -13.80
CA ILE A 350 23.50 -6.01 -14.82
C ILE A 350 24.23 -4.69 -14.65
N ASP A 351 24.41 -4.00 -15.79
CA ASP A 351 24.81 -2.60 -15.87
C ASP A 351 23.64 -1.78 -16.43
N ILE A 352 23.11 -0.84 -15.62
CA ILE A 352 21.90 -0.09 -15.97
C ILE A 352 22.25 1.23 -16.65
N ILE A 353 21.64 1.43 -17.81
CA ILE A 353 21.65 2.67 -18.59
C ILE A 353 20.26 3.29 -18.50
N LYS A 354 20.12 4.30 -17.62
CA LYS A 354 18.83 4.99 -17.44
C LYS A 354 18.53 5.91 -18.61
N LEU A 355 17.43 5.67 -19.30
CA LEU A 355 16.89 6.51 -20.37
C LEU A 355 15.46 6.94 -20.00
N ASN A 356 14.99 8.06 -20.60
CA ASN A 356 13.67 8.60 -20.33
C ASN A 356 12.65 8.37 -21.47
N GLY A 357 13.11 7.95 -22.65
CA GLY A 357 12.26 7.65 -23.82
C GLY A 357 13.08 7.13 -24.99
N SER A 358 12.39 6.64 -26.02
CA SER A 358 13.00 6.00 -27.23
C SER A 358 14.03 4.95 -26.85
N ILE A 359 13.68 4.10 -25.88
CA ILE A 359 14.58 3.13 -25.26
C ILE A 359 15.06 2.10 -26.28
N GLU A 360 14.23 1.81 -27.30
CA GLU A 360 14.51 0.89 -28.41
C GLU A 360 15.78 1.27 -29.20
N LEU A 361 16.15 2.54 -29.19
CA LEU A 361 17.39 2.99 -29.87
C LEU A 361 18.66 2.48 -29.21
N ALA A 362 18.64 2.19 -27.90
CA ALA A 362 19.84 1.81 -27.17
C ALA A 362 20.51 0.53 -27.70
N PRO A 363 19.81 -0.60 -27.90
CA PRO A 363 20.43 -1.79 -28.47
C PRO A 363 20.77 -1.62 -29.95
N ILE A 364 19.98 -0.84 -30.71
CA ILE A 364 20.23 -0.60 -32.14
C ILE A 364 21.57 0.17 -32.34
N LEU A 365 21.87 1.09 -31.44
CA LEU A 365 23.10 1.88 -31.45
C LEU A 365 24.25 1.22 -30.66
N GLY A 366 24.07 0.00 -30.14
CA GLY A 366 25.09 -0.70 -29.38
C GLY A 366 25.35 -0.15 -27.97
N LEU A 367 24.49 0.74 -27.48
CA LEU A 367 24.58 1.31 -26.14
C LEU A 367 24.24 0.27 -25.06
N SER A 368 23.25 -0.59 -25.31
CA SER A 368 22.85 -1.68 -24.41
C SER A 368 22.73 -3.01 -25.15
N ASP A 369 22.70 -4.10 -24.41
CA ASP A 369 22.50 -5.45 -24.96
C ASP A 369 20.99 -5.75 -25.07
N VAL A 370 20.23 -5.28 -24.07
CA VAL A 370 18.78 -5.47 -23.97
C VAL A 370 18.11 -4.19 -23.47
N ILE A 371 16.78 -4.16 -23.55
CA ILE A 371 15.95 -3.17 -22.88
C ILE A 371 14.99 -3.84 -21.91
N VAL A 372 14.59 -3.11 -20.86
CA VAL A 372 13.45 -3.43 -20.02
C VAL A 372 12.42 -2.33 -20.21
N ASP A 373 11.28 -2.66 -20.80
CA ASP A 373 10.21 -1.70 -21.08
C ASP A 373 8.84 -2.36 -21.14
N ILE A 374 7.81 -1.50 -21.17
CA ILE A 374 6.41 -1.89 -21.30
C ILE A 374 6.11 -2.30 -22.74
N VAL A 375 5.43 -3.40 -22.90
CA VAL A 375 4.96 -3.90 -24.19
C VAL A 375 3.45 -4.10 -24.14
N GLU A 376 2.71 -3.36 -24.96
CA GLU A 376 1.28 -3.54 -25.18
C GLU A 376 1.05 -4.51 -26.34
N THR A 377 1.32 -4.10 -27.60
CA THR A 377 1.16 -4.91 -28.82
C THR A 377 2.48 -5.48 -29.37
N GLY A 378 3.60 -4.90 -28.98
CA GLY A 378 4.94 -5.22 -29.46
C GLY A 378 5.23 -4.72 -30.89
N THR A 379 4.38 -3.88 -31.46
CA THR A 379 4.56 -3.34 -32.83
C THR A 379 5.84 -2.52 -32.92
N THR A 380 6.05 -1.58 -32.00
CA THR A 380 7.27 -0.73 -31.96
C THR A 380 8.55 -1.58 -31.90
N LEU A 381 8.56 -2.63 -31.09
CA LEU A 381 9.71 -3.54 -31.01
C LEU A 381 10.01 -4.19 -32.36
N ARG A 382 8.98 -4.77 -33.01
CA ARG A 382 9.12 -5.47 -34.31
C ARG A 382 9.60 -4.54 -35.41
N GLU A 383 9.05 -3.32 -35.48
CA GLU A 383 9.45 -2.30 -36.47
C GLU A 383 10.91 -1.85 -36.30
N ASN A 384 11.45 -1.98 -35.08
CA ASN A 384 12.83 -1.63 -34.75
C ASN A 384 13.76 -2.86 -34.67
N GLY A 385 13.36 -4.04 -35.18
CA GLY A 385 14.17 -5.25 -35.21
C GLY A 385 14.43 -5.90 -33.86
N LEU A 386 13.61 -5.56 -32.85
CA LEU A 386 13.68 -6.14 -31.52
C LEU A 386 12.61 -7.22 -31.32
N ARG A 387 12.92 -8.18 -30.45
CA ARG A 387 11.96 -9.21 -30.03
C ARG A 387 11.88 -9.26 -28.50
N VAL A 388 10.72 -9.65 -28.01
CA VAL A 388 10.56 -9.98 -26.59
C VAL A 388 11.34 -11.26 -26.30
N VAL A 389 12.22 -11.19 -25.30
CA VAL A 389 13.00 -12.33 -24.78
C VAL A 389 12.24 -12.96 -23.60
N THR A 390 11.75 -12.14 -22.68
CA THR A 390 11.03 -12.60 -21.48
C THR A 390 9.96 -11.59 -21.10
N GLU A 391 8.78 -12.10 -20.74
CA GLU A 391 7.72 -11.36 -20.09
C GLU A 391 7.73 -11.72 -18.60
N PHE A 392 7.84 -10.75 -17.69
CA PHE A 392 8.01 -11.06 -16.27
C PHE A 392 7.05 -10.37 -15.30
N MET A 393 6.35 -9.30 -15.74
CA MET A 393 5.39 -8.61 -14.88
C MET A 393 4.17 -8.15 -15.68
N PRO A 394 2.95 -8.64 -15.35
CA PRO A 394 1.72 -8.09 -15.91
C PRO A 394 1.45 -6.70 -15.33
N ILE A 395 0.95 -5.79 -16.16
CA ILE A 395 0.64 -4.41 -15.80
C ILE A 395 -0.81 -4.12 -16.10
N SER A 396 -1.47 -3.44 -15.19
CA SER A 396 -2.79 -2.80 -15.36
C SER A 396 -2.89 -1.59 -14.44
N ALA A 397 -3.91 -0.78 -14.63
CA ALA A 397 -4.15 0.38 -13.78
C ALA A 397 -4.67 -0.03 -12.40
N ARG A 398 -4.14 0.61 -11.37
CA ARG A 398 -4.46 0.39 -9.96
C ARG A 398 -5.19 1.59 -9.38
N PHE A 399 -6.20 1.33 -8.57
CA PHE A 399 -6.78 2.31 -7.67
C PHE A 399 -6.00 2.27 -6.37
N ILE A 400 -5.34 3.37 -6.05
CA ILE A 400 -4.50 3.50 -4.86
C ILE A 400 -5.08 4.53 -3.90
N ALA A 401 -4.78 4.39 -2.61
CA ALA A 401 -5.21 5.32 -1.57
C ALA A 401 -4.06 5.70 -0.62
N ASN A 402 -4.07 6.95 -0.16
CA ASN A 402 -3.22 7.38 0.94
C ASN A 402 -3.64 6.67 2.23
N LYS A 403 -2.68 6.10 2.96
CA LYS A 403 -2.94 5.29 4.16
C LYS A 403 -3.62 6.07 5.28
N ALA A 404 -3.20 7.32 5.50
CA ALA A 404 -3.80 8.16 6.53
C ALA A 404 -5.20 8.68 6.10
N SER A 405 -5.37 9.13 4.86
CA SER A 405 -6.68 9.53 4.34
C SER A 405 -7.69 8.39 4.43
N TYR A 406 -7.27 7.15 4.16
CA TYR A 406 -8.13 5.97 4.27
C TYR A 406 -8.69 5.81 5.70
N GLN A 407 -7.93 6.16 6.75
CA GLN A 407 -8.40 6.08 8.12
C GLN A 407 -9.57 7.01 8.44
N PHE A 408 -9.64 8.14 7.76
CA PHE A 408 -10.64 9.18 8.02
C PHE A 408 -11.78 9.22 6.98
N LYS A 409 -11.58 8.61 5.79
CA LYS A 409 -12.50 8.70 4.64
C LYS A 409 -12.80 7.33 4.01
N HIS A 410 -12.59 6.22 4.74
CA HIS A 410 -12.76 4.86 4.21
C HIS A 410 -14.19 4.60 3.72
N ASN A 411 -15.22 5.13 4.39
CA ASN A 411 -16.62 4.93 3.98
C ASN A 411 -16.86 5.44 2.56
N GLU A 412 -16.38 6.65 2.25
CA GLU A 412 -16.51 7.27 0.93
C GLU A 412 -15.67 6.54 -0.12
N MET A 413 -14.47 6.11 0.26
CA MET A 413 -13.58 5.37 -0.64
C MET A 413 -14.12 3.97 -0.94
N ASP A 414 -14.61 3.25 0.07
CA ASP A 414 -15.17 1.90 -0.08
C ASP A 414 -16.46 1.93 -0.91
N ALA A 415 -17.33 2.93 -0.71
CA ALA A 415 -18.52 3.13 -1.53
C ALA A 415 -18.16 3.37 -3.01
N MET A 416 -17.15 4.20 -3.27
CA MET A 416 -16.63 4.44 -4.64
C MET A 416 -16.05 3.16 -5.24
N LEU A 417 -15.25 2.41 -4.48
CA LEU A 417 -14.64 1.16 -4.92
C LEU A 417 -15.66 0.08 -5.25
N GLU A 418 -16.70 -0.07 -4.43
CA GLU A 418 -17.77 -1.04 -4.66
C GLU A 418 -18.53 -0.74 -5.95
N ALA A 419 -18.93 0.53 -6.14
CA ALA A 419 -19.60 0.97 -7.35
C ALA A 419 -18.70 0.78 -8.59
N LEU A 420 -17.40 1.10 -8.48
CA LEU A 420 -16.45 0.93 -9.57
C LEU A 420 -16.23 -0.55 -9.92
N ARG A 421 -16.10 -1.43 -8.93
CA ARG A 421 -15.98 -2.89 -9.14
C ARG A 421 -17.16 -3.43 -9.91
N LYS A 422 -18.38 -3.03 -9.55
CA LYS A 422 -19.61 -3.45 -10.22
C LYS A 422 -19.62 -3.03 -11.69
N THR A 423 -19.30 -1.76 -11.96
CA THR A 423 -19.26 -1.22 -13.33
C THR A 423 -18.19 -1.91 -14.20
N LEU A 424 -16.99 -2.16 -13.65
CA LEU A 424 -15.93 -2.88 -14.36
C LEU A 424 -16.31 -4.33 -14.69
N GLN A 425 -17.04 -5.02 -13.80
CA GLN A 425 -17.53 -6.38 -14.04
C GLN A 425 -18.60 -6.42 -15.15
N GLU A 426 -19.44 -5.40 -15.24
CA GLU A 426 -20.48 -5.27 -16.28
C GLU A 426 -19.84 -5.04 -17.67
N GLU A 427 -18.72 -4.31 -17.76
CA GLU A 427 -17.99 -4.09 -19.02
C GLU A 427 -17.20 -5.31 -19.50
N THR A 428 -16.92 -6.25 -18.62
CA THR A 428 -16.13 -7.45 -18.97
C THR A 428 -17.01 -8.62 -19.46
N LYS A 429 -18.34 -8.50 -19.29
CA LYS A 429 -19.34 -9.46 -19.77
C LYS A 429 -19.79 -9.13 -21.19
#